data_bf1b5ff4f0f1e58097be27c7f937d136
#
_entry.id   bf1b5ff4f0f1e58097be27c7f937d136
#
_cell.length_a   1.000
_cell.length_b   1.000
_cell.length_c   1.000
_cell.angle_alpha   90.00
_cell.angle_beta   90.00
_cell.angle_gamma   90.00
#
_symmetry.space_group_name_H-M   'P 1'
#
loop_
_entity.id
_entity.type
_entity.pdbx_description
1 polymer ?
#
loop_
_entity_poly.entity_id
_entity_poly.type
_entity_poly.pdbx_seq_one_letter_code
_entity_poly.pdbx_strand_id
1 'polypeptide(L)'
;MKICYDENGIIRMYGYQADILFPLGLSVTEVKPDKVPEGLNNHGDWLYKNGLIIPNTEMLAQFAENQKKQYTDKASRVIAPLQDAVDLEIASKEEITLLTEWKKYRVLLSRVDTSKAPDIEWPEVPDNVA
;
A
#
# COMPACT_ATOMS: atom_id res chain seq x y z
N MET A 1 -26.75 -2.08 8.41
CA MET A 1 -26.08 -2.29 7.11
C MET A 1 -25.87 -3.77 6.86
N LYS A 2 -26.20 -4.23 5.67
CA LYS A 2 -25.89 -5.60 5.25
C LYS A 2 -24.55 -5.65 4.56
N ILE A 3 -23.76 -6.66 4.88
CA ILE A 3 -22.48 -6.91 4.23
C ILE A 3 -22.45 -8.31 3.66
N CYS A 4 -21.79 -8.45 2.52
CA CYS A 4 -21.54 -9.74 1.87
C CYS A 4 -20.05 -9.98 1.87
N TYR A 5 -19.61 -11.13 2.35
CA TYR A 5 -18.21 -11.48 2.46
C TYR A 5 -17.95 -12.89 1.94
N ASP A 6 -16.72 -13.13 1.48
CA ASP A 6 -16.30 -14.40 0.93
C ASP A 6 -15.82 -15.38 2.04
N GLU A 7 -15.37 -16.55 1.64
CA GLU A 7 -14.88 -17.59 2.55
C GLU A 7 -13.68 -17.16 3.40
N ASN A 8 -12.93 -16.14 2.96
CA ASN A 8 -11.80 -15.57 3.70
C ASN A 8 -12.22 -14.38 4.56
N GLY A 9 -13.51 -14.05 4.59
CA GLY A 9 -14.04 -12.91 5.32
C GLY A 9 -13.90 -11.58 4.61
N ILE A 10 -13.38 -11.54 3.38
CA ILE A 10 -13.18 -10.30 2.63
C ILE A 10 -14.53 -9.74 2.21
N ILE A 11 -14.81 -8.49 2.58
CA ILE A 11 -16.05 -7.81 2.24
C ILE A 11 -16.05 -7.46 0.75
N ARG A 12 -17.05 -8.00 0.04
CA ARG A 12 -17.19 -7.82 -1.41
C ARG A 12 -18.33 -6.89 -1.79
N MET A 13 -19.34 -6.79 -0.94
CA MET A 13 -20.50 -5.92 -1.16
C MET A 13 -21.04 -5.42 0.18
N TYR A 14 -21.66 -4.27 0.18
CA TYR A 14 -22.33 -3.74 1.35
C TYR A 14 -23.43 -2.74 0.94
N GLY A 15 -24.39 -2.52 1.81
CA GLY A 15 -25.45 -1.53 1.60
C GLY A 15 -26.51 -1.55 2.67
N TYR A 16 -27.31 -0.50 2.71
CA TYR A 16 -28.41 -0.37 3.69
C TYR A 16 -29.73 -0.95 3.18
N GLN A 17 -29.86 -1.21 1.90
CA GLN A 17 -31.12 -1.66 1.30
C GLN A 17 -31.33 -3.16 1.51
N ALA A 18 -32.61 -3.54 1.73
CA ALA A 18 -32.98 -4.91 2.02
C ALA A 18 -32.88 -5.83 0.80
N ASP A 19 -32.74 -5.27 -0.37
CA ASP A 19 -32.75 -5.97 -1.66
C ASP A 19 -31.37 -6.19 -2.28
N ILE A 20 -30.33 -6.23 -1.43
CA ILE A 20 -29.02 -6.65 -1.90
C ILE A 20 -29.13 -8.09 -2.39
N LEU A 21 -28.93 -8.29 -3.69
CA LEU A 21 -28.91 -9.61 -4.28
C LEU A 21 -27.71 -10.38 -3.78
N PHE A 22 -27.92 -11.63 -3.36
CA PHE A 22 -26.87 -12.49 -2.84
C PHE A 22 -26.08 -13.11 -3.99
N PRO A 23 -24.84 -12.68 -4.27
CA PRO A 23 -24.01 -13.40 -5.22
C PRO A 23 -23.72 -14.80 -4.72
N LEU A 24 -23.66 -15.76 -5.62
CA LEU A 24 -23.28 -17.13 -5.29
C LEU A 24 -21.90 -17.17 -4.63
N GLY A 25 -21.79 -17.91 -3.53
CA GLY A 25 -20.53 -18.10 -2.82
C GLY A 25 -20.21 -17.06 -1.76
N LEU A 26 -21.09 -16.06 -1.56
CA LEU A 26 -20.91 -15.08 -0.50
C LEU A 26 -21.86 -15.32 0.67
N SER A 27 -21.37 -15.06 1.86
CA SER A 27 -22.19 -15.04 3.08
C SER A 27 -22.68 -13.62 3.33
N VAL A 28 -23.81 -13.51 4.00
CA VAL A 28 -24.43 -12.21 4.31
C VAL A 28 -24.71 -12.11 5.79
N THR A 29 -24.42 -10.94 6.35
CA THR A 29 -24.76 -10.61 7.73
C THR A 29 -25.17 -9.15 7.84
N GLU A 30 -25.80 -8.81 8.96
CA GLU A 30 -26.17 -7.42 9.25
C GLU A 30 -25.27 -6.86 10.33
N VAL A 31 -24.80 -5.63 10.12
CA VAL A 31 -23.93 -4.91 11.06
C VAL A 31 -24.63 -3.62 11.46
N LYS A 32 -24.61 -3.30 12.75
CA LYS A 32 -25.20 -2.06 13.25
C LYS A 32 -24.46 -0.86 12.68
N PRO A 33 -25.18 0.24 12.35
CA PRO A 33 -24.53 1.42 11.73
C PRO A 33 -23.38 2.00 12.54
N ASP A 34 -23.43 1.92 13.88
CA ASP A 34 -22.36 2.40 14.76
C ASP A 34 -21.10 1.51 14.72
N LYS A 35 -21.19 0.32 14.15
CA LYS A 35 -20.08 -0.62 13.99
C LYS A 35 -19.47 -0.60 12.60
N VAL A 36 -19.98 0.23 11.70
CA VAL A 36 -19.47 0.37 10.34
C VAL A 36 -18.33 1.38 10.36
N PRO A 37 -17.10 0.99 9.97
CA PRO A 37 -15.98 1.93 9.98
C PRO A 37 -16.14 2.99 8.90
N GLU A 38 -15.61 4.17 9.17
CA GLU A 38 -15.46 5.22 8.18
C GLU A 38 -14.49 4.75 7.09
N GLY A 39 -14.83 5.01 5.84
CA GLY A 39 -13.99 4.60 4.72
C GLY A 39 -14.21 3.19 4.23
N LEU A 40 -15.24 2.49 4.73
CA LEU A 40 -15.57 1.13 4.24
C LEU A 40 -15.73 1.15 2.71
N ASN A 41 -15.12 0.17 2.05
CA ASN A 41 -15.19 -0.02 0.61
C ASN A 41 -15.27 -1.51 0.28
N ASN A 42 -15.42 -1.83 -1.00
CA ASN A 42 -15.53 -3.22 -1.48
C ASN A 42 -14.32 -3.65 -2.32
N HIS A 43 -13.16 -3.02 -2.13
CA HIS A 43 -11.95 -3.30 -2.88
C HIS A 43 -11.09 -4.41 -2.29
N GLY A 44 -11.56 -5.05 -1.20
CA GLY A 44 -10.81 -6.09 -0.50
C GLY A 44 -10.02 -5.59 0.70
N ASP A 45 -10.13 -4.29 1.03
CA ASP A 45 -9.39 -3.67 2.13
C ASP A 45 -9.94 -4.00 3.52
N TRP A 46 -11.12 -4.62 3.57
CA TRP A 46 -11.85 -4.87 4.80
C TRP A 46 -12.27 -6.33 4.94
N LEU A 47 -12.22 -6.81 6.19
CA LEU A 47 -12.67 -8.16 6.56
C LEU A 47 -13.83 -8.07 7.54
N TYR A 48 -14.74 -9.05 7.46
CA TYR A 48 -15.71 -9.33 8.51
C TYR A 48 -15.19 -10.52 9.31
N LYS A 49 -14.97 -10.33 10.60
CA LYS A 49 -14.45 -11.39 11.47
C LYS A 49 -14.98 -11.21 12.89
N ASN A 50 -15.54 -12.27 13.47
CA ASN A 50 -16.04 -12.29 14.85
C ASN A 50 -17.04 -11.15 15.16
N GLY A 51 -17.92 -10.83 14.21
CA GLY A 51 -18.91 -9.78 14.36
C GLY A 51 -18.41 -8.36 14.13
N LEU A 52 -17.15 -8.21 13.73
CA LEU A 52 -16.52 -6.91 13.52
C LEU A 52 -16.03 -6.74 12.09
N ILE A 53 -16.12 -5.51 11.60
CA ILE A 53 -15.48 -5.09 10.34
C ILE A 53 -14.11 -4.55 10.70
N ILE A 54 -13.07 -5.22 10.22
CA ILE A 54 -11.67 -4.85 10.52
C ILE A 54 -10.87 -4.65 9.23
N PRO A 55 -9.78 -3.87 9.26
CA PRO A 55 -8.91 -3.74 8.09
C PRO A 55 -8.31 -5.09 7.69
N ASN A 56 -8.20 -5.32 6.39
CA ASN A 56 -7.49 -6.48 5.86
C ASN A 56 -5.98 -6.20 5.90
N THR A 57 -5.38 -6.38 7.06
CA THR A 57 -3.98 -6.01 7.31
C THR A 57 -3.00 -6.81 6.45
N GLU A 58 -3.30 -8.07 6.15
CA GLU A 58 -2.47 -8.89 5.27
C GLU A 58 -2.43 -8.33 3.86
N MET A 59 -3.59 -7.98 3.29
CA MET A 59 -3.67 -7.36 1.97
C MET A 59 -3.00 -5.98 1.94
N LEU A 60 -3.24 -5.17 2.99
CA LEU A 60 -2.63 -3.84 3.10
C LEU A 60 -1.11 -3.94 3.19
N ALA A 61 -0.59 -4.90 3.95
CA ALA A 61 0.85 -5.14 4.06
C ALA A 61 1.45 -5.57 2.72
N GLN A 62 0.76 -6.45 1.99
CA GLN A 62 1.22 -6.89 0.67
C GLN A 62 1.20 -5.76 -0.34
N PHE A 63 0.19 -4.91 -0.30
CA PHE A 63 0.11 -3.71 -1.14
C PHE A 63 1.29 -2.78 -0.87
N ALA A 64 1.61 -2.57 0.41
CA ALA A 64 2.73 -1.75 0.83
C ALA A 64 4.08 -2.37 0.40
N GLU A 65 4.23 -3.69 0.46
CA GLU A 65 5.41 -4.39 -0.06
C GLU A 65 5.60 -4.13 -1.55
N ASN A 66 4.52 -4.20 -2.33
CA ASN A 66 4.57 -3.92 -3.76
C ASN A 66 4.96 -2.47 -4.05
N GLN A 67 4.43 -1.51 -3.28
CA GLN A 67 4.80 -0.10 -3.40
C GLN A 67 6.28 0.12 -3.05
N LYS A 68 6.74 -0.50 -1.98
CA LYS A 68 8.14 -0.43 -1.56
C LYS A 68 9.07 -0.93 -2.66
N LYS A 69 8.71 -2.06 -3.28
CA LYS A 69 9.46 -2.64 -4.39
C LYS A 69 9.51 -1.67 -5.58
N GLN A 70 8.38 -1.09 -5.95
CA GLN A 70 8.30 -0.13 -7.06
C GLN A 70 9.17 1.10 -6.81
N TYR A 71 9.13 1.65 -5.61
CA TYR A 71 9.96 2.81 -5.23
C TYR A 71 11.43 2.46 -5.22
N THR A 72 11.78 1.27 -4.72
CA THR A 72 13.18 0.79 -4.70
C THR A 72 13.70 0.56 -6.11
N ASP A 73 12.91 -0.04 -6.98
CA ASP A 73 13.29 -0.27 -8.39
C ASP A 73 13.49 1.03 -9.13
N LYS A 74 12.62 2.03 -8.89
CA LYS A 74 12.77 3.37 -9.46
C LYS A 74 14.04 4.05 -8.97
N ALA A 75 14.32 3.99 -7.67
CA ALA A 75 15.53 4.55 -7.10
C ALA A 75 16.78 3.90 -7.71
N SER A 76 16.79 2.58 -7.85
CA SER A 76 17.90 1.85 -8.47
C SER A 76 18.13 2.25 -9.91
N ARG A 77 17.06 2.50 -10.68
CA ARG A 77 17.17 2.96 -12.07
C ARG A 77 17.76 4.36 -12.18
N VAL A 78 17.45 5.24 -11.22
CA VAL A 78 18.03 6.59 -11.19
C VAL A 78 19.50 6.53 -10.73
N ILE A 79 19.80 5.68 -9.76
CA ILE A 79 21.15 5.56 -9.18
C ILE A 79 22.15 4.99 -10.19
N ALA A 80 21.76 4.01 -10.99
CA ALA A 80 22.68 3.27 -11.87
C ALA A 80 23.47 4.20 -12.81
N PRO A 81 22.85 5.08 -13.62
CA PRO A 81 23.64 5.98 -14.49
C PRO A 81 24.47 7.00 -13.72
N LEU A 82 23.97 7.45 -12.55
CA LEU A 82 24.72 8.38 -11.71
C LEU A 82 25.96 7.71 -11.13
N GLN A 83 25.84 6.46 -10.71
CA GLN A 83 26.97 5.68 -10.20
C GLN A 83 28.00 5.44 -11.31
N ASP A 84 27.55 5.13 -12.51
CA ASP A 84 28.43 4.94 -13.66
C ASP A 84 29.20 6.21 -13.96
N ALA A 85 28.55 7.36 -13.90
CA ALA A 85 29.22 8.65 -14.10
C ALA A 85 30.32 8.91 -13.08
N VAL A 86 30.07 8.57 -11.81
CA VAL A 86 31.06 8.70 -10.74
C VAL A 86 32.21 7.72 -10.97
N ASP A 87 31.91 6.47 -11.29
CA ASP A 87 32.93 5.43 -11.51
C ASP A 87 33.83 5.76 -12.71
N LEU A 88 33.27 6.42 -13.72
CA LEU A 88 34.02 6.86 -14.91
C LEU A 88 34.67 8.23 -14.75
N GLU A 89 34.54 8.86 -13.59
CA GLU A 89 35.09 10.18 -13.27
C GLU A 89 34.60 11.31 -14.19
N ILE A 90 33.35 11.18 -14.66
CA ILE A 90 32.71 12.19 -15.53
C ILE A 90 31.48 12.85 -14.88
N ALA A 91 31.22 12.54 -13.62
CA ALA A 91 30.07 13.11 -12.92
C ALA A 91 30.26 14.59 -12.61
N SER A 92 29.20 15.37 -12.81
CA SER A 92 29.15 16.75 -12.32
C SER A 92 28.96 16.80 -10.79
N LYS A 93 29.14 17.95 -10.19
CA LYS A 93 28.90 18.14 -8.76
C LYS A 93 27.42 17.89 -8.42
N GLU A 94 26.52 18.33 -9.28
CA GLU A 94 25.07 18.11 -9.15
C GLU A 94 24.74 16.63 -9.20
N GLU A 95 25.36 15.88 -10.09
CA GLU A 95 25.17 14.43 -10.21
C GLU A 95 25.65 13.68 -8.97
N ILE A 96 26.78 14.08 -8.39
CA ILE A 96 27.31 13.49 -7.16
C ILE A 96 26.35 13.74 -5.99
N THR A 97 25.84 14.95 -5.86
CA THR A 97 24.88 15.32 -4.83
C THR A 97 23.58 14.51 -5.02
N LEU A 98 23.08 14.44 -6.23
CA LEU A 98 21.87 13.72 -6.58
C LEU A 98 22.02 12.21 -6.28
N LEU A 99 23.16 11.62 -6.62
CA LEU A 99 23.46 10.22 -6.30
C LEU A 99 23.40 9.97 -4.79
N THR A 100 23.97 10.86 -4.00
CA THR A 100 23.96 10.75 -2.54
C THR A 100 22.53 10.78 -2.00
N GLU A 101 21.70 11.70 -2.50
CA GLU A 101 20.31 11.83 -2.06
C GLU A 101 19.48 10.60 -2.43
N TRP A 102 19.64 10.06 -3.63
CA TRP A 102 18.92 8.88 -4.07
C TRP A 102 19.37 7.61 -3.32
N LYS A 103 20.65 7.48 -3.02
CA LYS A 103 21.16 6.39 -2.17
C LYS A 103 20.58 6.46 -0.77
N LYS A 104 20.51 7.66 -0.20
CA LYS A 104 19.90 7.91 1.10
C LYS A 104 18.42 7.51 1.08
N TYR A 105 17.68 7.92 0.05
CA TYR A 105 16.29 7.56 -0.15
C TYR A 105 16.11 6.04 -0.22
N ARG A 106 16.95 5.34 -0.97
CA ARG A 106 16.92 3.88 -1.10
C ARG A 106 17.16 3.18 0.24
N VAL A 107 18.08 3.68 1.04
CA VAL A 107 18.35 3.14 2.39
C VAL A 107 17.13 3.34 3.29
N LEU A 108 16.52 4.52 3.26
CA LEU A 108 15.32 4.81 4.04
C LEU A 108 14.15 3.91 3.62
N LEU A 109 14.00 3.65 2.33
CA LEU A 109 13.00 2.69 1.84
C LEU A 109 13.23 1.29 2.39
N SER A 110 14.48 0.84 2.47
CA SER A 110 14.80 -0.49 3.00
C SER A 110 14.42 -0.66 4.47
N ARG A 111 14.28 0.46 5.18
CA ARG A 111 13.89 0.47 6.60
C ARG A 111 12.39 0.60 6.83
N VAL A 112 11.61 0.78 5.77
CA VAL A 112 10.15 0.89 5.89
C VAL A 112 9.58 -0.46 6.33
N ASP A 113 8.77 -0.42 7.39
CA ASP A 113 8.07 -1.60 7.90
C ASP A 113 6.66 -1.65 7.30
N THR A 114 6.47 -2.51 6.32
CA THR A 114 5.21 -2.67 5.62
C THR A 114 4.12 -3.34 6.45
N SER A 115 4.50 -4.00 7.55
CA SER A 115 3.53 -4.60 8.47
C SER A 115 2.68 -3.57 9.20
N LYS A 116 3.10 -2.30 9.21
CA LYS A 116 2.36 -1.20 9.82
C LYS A 116 1.31 -0.57 8.90
N ALA A 117 1.16 -1.08 7.67
CA ALA A 117 0.18 -0.55 6.73
C ALA A 117 -1.22 -0.52 7.36
N PRO A 118 -2.04 0.51 7.08
CA PRO A 118 -1.77 1.65 6.19
C PRO A 118 -0.97 2.80 6.82
N ASP A 119 -0.54 2.68 8.07
CA ASP A 119 0.14 3.74 8.81
C ASP A 119 1.64 3.73 8.52
N ILE A 120 2.00 3.96 7.27
CA ILE A 120 3.39 3.98 6.81
C ILE A 120 3.76 5.40 6.43
N GLU A 121 4.86 5.89 7.02
CA GLU A 121 5.51 7.12 6.58
C GLU A 121 6.52 6.78 5.49
N TRP A 122 6.13 7.04 4.24
CA TRP A 122 7.05 6.84 3.12
C TRP A 122 8.12 7.93 3.10
N PRO A 123 9.40 7.57 2.85
CA PRO A 123 10.44 8.58 2.71
C PRO A 123 10.13 9.55 1.59
N GLU A 124 10.55 10.79 1.77
CA GLU A 124 10.38 11.84 0.76
C GLU A 124 11.27 11.57 -0.44
N VAL A 125 10.68 11.61 -1.64
CA VAL A 125 11.41 11.42 -2.90
C VAL A 125 12.33 12.62 -3.11
N PRO A 126 13.61 12.40 -3.48
CA PRO A 126 14.50 13.52 -3.76
C PRO A 126 13.94 14.42 -4.87
N ASP A 127 14.07 15.73 -4.69
CA ASP A 127 13.75 16.69 -5.72
C ASP A 127 14.71 16.48 -6.90
N ASN A 128 14.41 16.91 -8.09
CA ASN A 128 15.22 16.69 -9.29
C ASN A 128 15.29 15.23 -9.73
N VAL A 129 14.13 14.70 -10.07
CA VAL A 129 14.06 13.48 -10.87
C VAL A 129 14.36 13.89 -12.31
N ALA A 130 15.53 13.59 -12.75
CA ALA A 130 15.86 13.79 -14.15
C ALA A 130 15.07 12.78 -15.01
#